data_a7b4bdb4d62c7b3b0ffefbe346ad37aa
#
_entry.id   a7b4bdb4d62c7b3b0ffefbe346ad37aa
#
_cell.length_a   1.000
_cell.length_b   1.000
_cell.length_c   1.000
_cell.angle_alpha   90.00
_cell.angle_beta   90.00
_cell.angle_gamma   90.00
#
_symmetry.space_group_name_H-M   'P 1'
#
loop_
_entity.id
_entity.type
_entity.pdbx_description
1 polymer ?
#
loop_
_entity_poly.entity_id
_entity_poly.type
_entity_poly.pdbx_seq_one_letter_code
_entity_poly.pdbx_strand_id
1 'polypeptide(L)'
;VSFSSAKTMTATAYTAGHGGVDYTTATGTTVKVGTVAVDRSVIPLGTRMFIVSNDGAYVYGIAVAEDCGGDIKGDRMDLYFPTFDECIQFGRRVCTIYFLD
;
A
#
# COMPACT_ATOMS: atom_id res chain seq x y z
N VAL A 1 -3.32 -17.01 -9.88
CA VAL A 1 -4.09 -16.18 -8.95
C VAL A 1 -5.11 -15.38 -9.75
N SER A 2 -6.36 -15.45 -9.34
CA SER A 2 -7.41 -14.70 -10.02
C SER A 2 -7.75 -13.41 -9.22
N PHE A 3 -8.32 -12.45 -9.92
CA PHE A 3 -8.76 -11.21 -9.30
C PHE A 3 -10.20 -10.90 -9.72
N SER A 4 -10.92 -10.22 -8.84
CA SER A 4 -12.32 -9.88 -9.07
C SER A 4 -12.51 -8.55 -9.78
N SER A 5 -11.59 -7.62 -9.56
CA SER A 5 -11.66 -6.28 -10.14
C SER A 5 -10.30 -5.60 -10.07
N ALA A 6 -10.17 -4.48 -10.77
CA ALA A 6 -8.95 -3.68 -10.75
C ALA A 6 -9.31 -2.20 -10.67
N LYS A 7 -8.42 -1.41 -10.08
CA LYS A 7 -8.62 0.02 -9.93
C LYS A 7 -7.27 0.73 -10.05
N THR A 8 -7.28 1.91 -10.63
CA THR A 8 -6.10 2.78 -10.71
C THR A 8 -6.11 3.71 -9.50
N MET A 9 -4.99 3.77 -8.78
CA MET A 9 -4.87 4.59 -7.58
C MET A 9 -3.51 5.28 -7.53
N THR A 10 -3.42 6.36 -6.78
CA THR A 10 -2.14 7.01 -6.51
C THR A 10 -1.50 6.35 -5.30
N ALA A 11 -0.26 5.89 -5.45
CA ALA A 11 0.49 5.26 -4.39
C ALA A 11 1.69 6.12 -3.99
N THR A 12 1.91 6.23 -2.70
CA THR A 12 3.10 6.79 -2.09
C THR A 12 3.79 5.71 -1.27
N ALA A 13 4.89 6.02 -0.62
CA ALA A 13 5.66 5.03 0.10
C ALA A 13 5.92 5.48 1.53
N TYR A 14 5.96 4.53 2.46
CA TYR A 14 6.31 4.83 3.85
C TYR A 14 7.15 3.71 4.43
N THR A 15 7.86 4.04 5.52
CA THR A 15 8.62 3.06 6.29
C THR A 15 8.40 3.32 7.79
N ALA A 16 8.48 2.27 8.59
CA ALA A 16 8.28 2.36 10.03
C ALA A 16 9.52 2.88 10.74
N GLY A 17 9.34 3.49 11.92
CA GLY A 17 10.44 4.04 12.70
C GLY A 17 11.00 5.34 12.13
N HIS A 18 10.35 5.91 11.14
CA HIS A 18 10.76 7.15 10.47
C HIS A 18 9.58 8.10 10.42
N GLY A 19 9.79 9.34 10.81
CA GLY A 19 8.71 10.33 10.78
C GLY A 19 7.55 10.03 11.72
N GLY A 20 7.79 9.29 12.81
CA GLY A 20 6.76 8.97 13.79
C GLY A 20 5.88 7.77 13.43
N VAL A 21 6.19 7.05 12.35
CA VAL A 21 5.42 5.86 11.97
C VAL A 21 5.76 4.70 12.89
N ASP A 22 4.71 4.06 13.42
CA ASP A 22 4.83 2.90 14.30
C ASP A 22 5.06 1.62 13.50
N TYR A 23 5.62 0.62 14.17
CA TYR A 23 5.81 -0.72 13.58
C TYR A 23 4.54 -1.57 13.63
N THR A 24 3.53 -1.17 14.41
CA THR A 24 2.27 -1.89 14.54
C THR A 24 1.21 -1.24 13.67
N THR A 25 0.53 -2.05 12.85
CA THR A 25 -0.53 -1.59 11.95
C THR A 25 -1.87 -1.45 12.68
N ALA A 26 -2.86 -0.88 11.99
CA ALA A 26 -4.20 -0.73 12.53
C ALA A 26 -4.88 -2.08 12.82
N THR A 27 -4.47 -3.16 12.14
CA THR A 27 -4.99 -4.51 12.42
C THR A 27 -4.22 -5.26 13.50
N GLY A 28 -3.20 -4.60 14.09
CA GLY A 28 -2.39 -5.20 15.15
C GLY A 28 -1.23 -6.04 14.65
N THR A 29 -0.99 -6.09 13.34
CA THR A 29 0.14 -6.81 12.76
C THR A 29 1.39 -5.93 12.74
N THR A 30 2.55 -6.56 12.57
CA THR A 30 3.81 -5.84 12.38
C THR A 30 3.97 -5.50 10.90
N VAL A 31 4.37 -4.25 10.59
CA VAL A 31 4.59 -3.85 9.21
C VAL A 31 5.67 -4.69 8.55
N LYS A 32 5.47 -5.00 7.27
CA LYS A 32 6.42 -5.72 6.44
C LYS A 32 6.13 -5.39 4.98
N VAL A 33 7.00 -5.79 4.07
CA VAL A 33 6.71 -5.66 2.64
C VAL A 33 5.41 -6.41 2.34
N GLY A 34 4.47 -5.74 1.71
CA GLY A 34 3.12 -6.23 1.50
C GLY A 34 2.08 -5.57 2.39
N THR A 35 2.50 -4.83 3.42
CA THR A 35 1.58 -4.03 4.24
C THR A 35 1.31 -2.71 3.53
N VAL A 36 0.02 -2.39 3.32
CA VAL A 36 -0.36 -1.11 2.74
C VAL A 36 -1.37 -0.39 3.61
N ALA A 37 -1.26 0.94 3.64
CA ALA A 37 -2.20 1.81 4.33
C ALA A 37 -3.20 2.35 3.31
N VAL A 38 -4.48 2.33 3.66
CA VAL A 38 -5.57 2.67 2.77
C VAL A 38 -6.58 3.58 3.47
N ASP A 39 -7.49 4.16 2.68
CA ASP A 39 -8.72 4.74 3.21
C ASP A 39 -9.71 3.60 3.42
N ARG A 40 -10.05 3.32 4.67
CA ARG A 40 -10.93 2.21 5.06
C ARG A 40 -12.32 2.31 4.44
N SER A 41 -12.76 3.51 4.08
CA SER A 41 -14.06 3.69 3.43
C SER A 41 -14.01 3.32 1.95
N VAL A 42 -12.82 3.19 1.36
CA VAL A 42 -12.62 2.80 -0.04
C VAL A 42 -12.21 1.33 -0.14
N ILE A 43 -11.27 0.92 0.70
CA ILE A 43 -10.77 -0.46 0.71
C ILE A 43 -10.85 -1.00 2.14
N PRO A 44 -11.69 -1.99 2.41
CA PRO A 44 -11.78 -2.57 3.75
C PRO A 44 -10.45 -3.18 4.20
N LEU A 45 -10.14 -3.05 5.49
CA LEU A 45 -8.97 -3.72 6.07
C LEU A 45 -9.10 -5.23 5.89
N GLY A 46 -7.98 -5.89 5.57
CA GLY A 46 -7.95 -7.31 5.26
C GLY A 46 -8.03 -7.63 3.77
N THR A 47 -8.32 -6.64 2.93
CA THR A 47 -8.39 -6.84 1.47
C THR A 47 -7.02 -7.24 0.92
N ARG A 48 -7.00 -8.29 0.12
CA ARG A 48 -5.79 -8.77 -0.55
C ARG A 48 -5.72 -8.23 -1.97
N MET A 49 -4.51 -7.84 -2.39
CA MET A 49 -4.30 -7.14 -3.64
C MET A 49 -2.99 -7.56 -4.29
N PHE A 50 -2.88 -7.30 -5.59
CA PHE A 50 -1.62 -7.31 -6.31
C PHE A 50 -1.41 -5.93 -6.91
N ILE A 51 -0.25 -5.32 -6.67
CA ILE A 51 0.01 -3.91 -6.99
C ILE A 51 1.18 -3.79 -7.95
N VAL A 52 0.96 -3.06 -9.05
CA VAL A 52 2.00 -2.79 -10.04
C VAL A 52 1.88 -1.35 -10.51
N SER A 53 3.00 -0.65 -10.68
CA SER A 53 2.97 0.72 -11.19
C SER A 53 2.60 0.73 -12.68
N ASN A 54 1.87 1.76 -13.11
CA ASN A 54 1.41 1.85 -14.50
C ASN A 54 2.56 2.05 -15.48
N ASP A 55 3.68 2.62 -15.04
CA ASP A 55 4.87 2.80 -15.87
C ASP A 55 5.71 1.52 -15.99
N GLY A 56 5.35 0.46 -15.27
CA GLY A 56 6.07 -0.82 -15.30
C GLY A 56 7.36 -0.83 -14.50
N ALA A 57 7.74 0.27 -13.85
CA ALA A 57 9.01 0.36 -13.12
C ALA A 57 9.01 -0.43 -11.82
N TYR A 58 7.83 -0.62 -11.20
CA TYR A 58 7.71 -1.32 -9.93
C TYR A 58 6.60 -2.36 -9.94
N VAL A 59 6.94 -3.58 -9.56
CA VAL A 59 5.96 -4.61 -9.22
C VAL A 59 6.04 -4.78 -7.71
N TYR A 60 5.11 -4.14 -6.98
CA TYR A 60 5.10 -4.27 -5.53
C TYR A 60 4.72 -5.69 -5.11
N GLY A 61 3.77 -6.28 -5.83
CA GLY A 61 3.36 -7.66 -5.63
C GLY A 61 2.16 -7.81 -4.71
N ILE A 62 2.09 -8.94 -4.05
CA ILE A 62 0.98 -9.27 -3.15
C ILE A 62 1.00 -8.35 -1.93
N ALA A 63 -0.16 -7.77 -1.63
CA ALA A 63 -0.31 -6.82 -0.54
C ALA A 63 -1.62 -7.08 0.21
N VAL A 64 -1.66 -6.63 1.47
CA VAL A 64 -2.85 -6.71 2.30
C VAL A 64 -3.08 -5.33 2.91
N ALA A 65 -4.33 -4.88 2.89
CA ALA A 65 -4.73 -3.63 3.53
C ALA A 65 -4.75 -3.85 5.05
N GLU A 66 -3.63 -3.54 5.71
CA GLU A 66 -3.46 -3.78 7.15
C GLU A 66 -3.42 -2.49 7.96
N ASP A 67 -3.31 -1.34 7.29
CA ASP A 67 -3.15 -0.07 7.97
C ASP A 67 -4.03 1.01 7.36
N CYS A 68 -4.17 2.11 8.07
CA CYS A 68 -4.88 3.29 7.61
C CYS A 68 -4.19 4.52 8.20
N GLY A 69 -4.43 5.67 7.60
CA GLY A 69 -3.87 6.92 8.09
C GLY A 69 -4.81 8.07 7.82
N GLY A 70 -4.73 9.12 8.65
CA GLY A 70 -5.60 10.29 8.51
C GLY A 70 -5.44 11.02 7.19
N ASP A 71 -4.26 10.92 6.58
CA ASP A 71 -3.95 11.56 5.31
C ASP A 71 -4.21 10.67 4.10
N ILE A 72 -4.54 9.40 4.31
CA ILE A 72 -4.79 8.45 3.24
C ILE A 72 -6.28 8.44 2.94
N LYS A 73 -6.67 9.21 1.93
CA LYS A 73 -8.09 9.42 1.59
C LYS A 73 -8.35 9.15 0.11
N GLY A 74 -9.52 8.54 -0.15
CA GLY A 74 -9.98 8.28 -1.51
C GLY A 74 -9.13 7.26 -2.24
N ASP A 75 -8.81 7.53 -3.50
CA ASP A 75 -8.06 6.63 -4.37
C ASP A 75 -6.55 6.79 -4.15
N ARG A 76 -6.14 6.71 -2.91
CA ARG A 76 -4.76 6.83 -2.48
C ARG A 76 -4.39 5.71 -1.53
N MET A 77 -3.12 5.27 -1.59
CA MET A 77 -2.59 4.30 -0.64
C MET A 77 -1.11 4.56 -0.40
N ASP A 78 -0.62 4.06 0.73
CA ASP A 78 0.80 4.11 1.10
C ASP A 78 1.33 2.68 1.14
N LEU A 79 2.41 2.43 0.39
CA LEU A 79 3.04 1.13 0.33
C LEU A 79 4.24 1.10 1.28
N TYR A 80 4.32 0.06 2.10
CA TYR A 80 5.45 -0.08 3.01
C TYR A 80 6.70 -0.55 2.26
N PHE A 81 7.82 0.12 2.54
CA PHE A 81 9.16 -0.30 2.10
C PHE A 81 10.08 -0.37 3.31
N PRO A 82 11.05 -1.29 3.32
CA PRO A 82 11.92 -1.49 4.50
C PRO A 82 12.85 -0.32 4.81
N THR A 83 13.22 0.49 3.81
CA THR A 83 14.18 1.58 3.99
C THR A 83 13.62 2.91 3.49
N PHE A 84 14.13 3.99 4.07
CA PHE A 84 13.78 5.33 3.64
C PHE A 84 14.22 5.60 2.19
N ASP A 85 15.39 5.09 1.80
CA ASP A 85 15.89 5.26 0.44
C ASP A 85 14.94 4.64 -0.59
N GLU A 86 14.39 3.46 -0.31
CA GLU A 86 13.41 2.83 -1.19
C GLU A 86 12.14 3.67 -1.30
N CYS A 87 11.71 4.29 -0.21
CA CYS A 87 10.56 5.20 -0.23
C CYS A 87 10.83 6.40 -1.12
N ILE A 88 12.00 6.99 -1.04
CA ILE A 88 12.38 8.14 -1.87
C ILE A 88 12.43 7.74 -3.35
N GLN A 89 12.99 6.58 -3.66
CA GLN A 89 13.05 6.10 -5.05
C GLN A 89 11.68 5.81 -5.62
N PHE A 90 10.80 5.21 -4.83
CA PHE A 90 9.43 4.95 -5.28
C PHE A 90 8.67 6.26 -5.52
N GLY A 91 8.79 7.20 -4.58
CA GLY A 91 8.16 8.51 -4.67
C GLY A 91 6.64 8.42 -4.68
N ARG A 92 6.03 9.00 -5.71
CA ARG A 92 4.57 9.03 -5.90
C ARG A 92 4.28 8.55 -7.31
N ARG A 93 3.49 7.47 -7.42
CA ARG A 93 3.21 6.82 -8.71
C ARG A 93 1.75 6.45 -8.84
N VAL A 94 1.27 6.45 -10.08
CA VAL A 94 -0.03 5.85 -10.39
C VAL A 94 0.18 4.35 -10.52
N CYS A 95 -0.62 3.58 -9.81
CA CYS A 95 -0.55 2.11 -9.81
C CYS A 95 -1.89 1.50 -10.18
N THR A 96 -1.83 0.30 -10.73
CA THR A 96 -3.01 -0.54 -10.92
C THR A 96 -3.06 -1.54 -9.77
N ILE A 97 -4.22 -1.61 -9.14
CA ILE A 97 -4.47 -2.46 -7.98
C ILE A 97 -5.44 -3.55 -8.43
N TYR A 98 -4.98 -4.78 -8.41
CA TYR A 98 -5.83 -5.94 -8.71
C TYR A 98 -6.33 -6.53 -7.40
N PHE A 99 -7.65 -6.51 -7.18
CA PHE A 99 -8.25 -7.05 -5.96
C PHE A 99 -8.38 -8.56 -6.12
N LEU A 100 -7.72 -9.30 -5.25
CA LEU A 100 -7.65 -10.76 -5.34
C LEU A 100 -8.88 -11.42 -4.75
N ASP A 101 -9.26 -12.52 -5.34
CA ASP A 101 -10.37 -13.33 -4.84
C ASP A 101 -10.01 -14.11 -3.57
#